data_6244438ff10b3b9deb4b2cc097447d6e
#
_entry.id   6244438ff10b3b9deb4b2cc097447d6e
#
_cell.length_a   1.000
_cell.length_b   1.000
_cell.length_c   1.000
_cell.angle_alpha   90.00
_cell.angle_beta   90.00
_cell.angle_gamma   90.00
#
_symmetry.space_group_name_H-M   'P 1'
#
loop_
_entity.id
_entity.type
_entity.pdbx_description
1 polymer ?
#
loop_
_entity_poly.entity_id
_entity_poly.type
_entity_poly.pdbx_seq_one_letter_code
_entity_poly.pdbx_strand_id
1 'polypeptide(L)'
;MVATYFTRVAPNCDSDPATYSFVNNGWMWDADPLVNFALPPSKAYLRREVIVWADCVKLRFGSGPADNPWLWEHMTSYTTSLAGVFDGFRLDNCHSTPLHVGIAMLDAARKLNPNLYICAELFTPSEDMDLLFVRKLGVNSLIREAVHARDVEDLASMMRRFGFSKPLGGYAAPS
;
A
#
# COMPACT_ATOMS: atom_id res chain seq x y z
N MET A 1 -14.29 -13.08 7.09
CA MET A 1 -13.71 -12.15 8.08
C MET A 1 -12.35 -12.62 8.59
N VAL A 2 -12.19 -13.81 9.20
CA VAL A 2 -10.88 -14.28 9.72
C VAL A 2 -9.78 -14.25 8.66
N ALA A 3 -10.02 -14.76 7.46
CA ALA A 3 -9.04 -14.77 6.37
C ALA A 3 -8.62 -13.36 5.87
N THR A 4 -9.35 -12.32 6.23
CA THR A 4 -9.02 -10.93 5.88
C THR A 4 -7.82 -10.42 6.67
N TYR A 5 -7.69 -10.84 7.92
CA TYR A 5 -6.69 -10.32 8.85
C TYR A 5 -5.60 -11.33 9.20
N PHE A 6 -5.86 -12.62 9.03
CA PHE A 6 -4.98 -13.68 9.49
C PHE A 6 -4.45 -14.51 8.33
N THR A 7 -3.16 -14.80 8.37
CA THR A 7 -2.54 -15.86 7.56
C THR A 7 -2.45 -17.11 8.41
N ARG A 8 -2.98 -18.22 7.91
CA ARG A 8 -2.85 -19.54 8.53
C ARG A 8 -1.60 -20.21 7.98
N VAL A 9 -0.76 -20.68 8.88
CA VAL A 9 0.41 -21.51 8.55
C VAL A 9 0.02 -22.97 8.81
N ALA A 10 0.42 -23.87 7.92
CA ALA A 10 0.19 -25.30 8.14
C ALA A 10 0.84 -25.77 9.45
N PRO A 11 0.10 -26.45 10.31
CA PRO A 11 0.67 -26.93 11.59
C PRO A 11 1.75 -27.98 11.32
N ASN A 12 2.86 -27.85 12.02
CA ASN A 12 3.94 -28.85 12.01
C ASN A 12 3.68 -30.00 13.00
N CYS A 13 2.60 -29.95 13.77
CA CYS A 13 2.23 -30.91 14.80
C CYS A 13 0.75 -30.80 15.14
N ASP A 14 0.24 -31.66 16.01
CA ASP A 14 -1.17 -31.75 16.48
C ASP A 14 -1.61 -30.61 17.43
N SER A 15 -1.08 -29.42 17.25
CA SER A 15 -1.40 -28.26 18.12
C SER A 15 -2.67 -27.55 17.63
N ASP A 16 -3.28 -26.80 18.54
CA ASP A 16 -4.49 -26.03 18.28
C ASP A 16 -4.31 -25.11 17.04
N PRO A 17 -5.19 -25.21 16.04
CA PRO A 17 -5.16 -24.34 14.84
C PRO A 17 -5.12 -22.84 15.15
N ALA A 18 -5.61 -22.40 16.31
CA ALA A 18 -5.55 -21.00 16.75
C ALA A 18 -4.10 -20.51 16.95
N THR A 19 -3.19 -21.40 17.31
CA THR A 19 -1.77 -21.06 17.54
C THR A 19 -1.01 -20.79 16.23
N TYR A 20 -1.57 -21.16 15.07
CA TYR A 20 -0.97 -21.02 13.75
C TYR A 20 -1.64 -19.94 12.90
N SER A 21 -2.40 -19.06 13.52
CA SER A 21 -3.00 -17.91 12.86
C SER A 21 -2.24 -16.65 13.22
N PHE A 22 -1.61 -16.02 12.22
CA PHE A 22 -0.81 -14.81 12.41
C PHE A 22 -1.52 -13.62 11.79
N VAL A 23 -1.59 -12.52 12.54
CA VAL A 23 -2.04 -11.23 12.01
C VAL A 23 -0.95 -10.68 11.09
N ASN A 24 -1.36 -10.25 9.89
CA ASN A 24 -0.43 -9.62 8.98
C ASN A 24 -0.13 -8.19 9.45
N ASN A 25 1.12 -7.93 9.77
CA ASN A 25 1.57 -6.58 10.06
C ASN A 25 1.84 -5.83 8.75
N GLY A 26 1.19 -4.70 8.55
CA GLY A 26 1.35 -3.83 7.39
C GLY A 26 2.56 -2.91 7.46
N TRP A 27 3.20 -2.82 8.62
CA TRP A 27 4.29 -1.90 8.87
C TRP A 27 5.61 -2.64 9.09
N MET A 28 6.46 -2.62 8.10
CA MET A 28 7.80 -3.22 8.15
C MET A 28 8.81 -2.19 7.63
N TRP A 29 9.82 -1.89 8.45
CA TRP A 29 10.96 -1.07 8.02
C TRP A 29 11.73 -1.79 6.91
N ASP A 30 12.15 -1.02 5.89
CA ASP A 30 12.92 -1.52 4.73
C ASP A 30 12.24 -2.66 3.96
N ALA A 31 10.94 -2.80 4.11
CA ALA A 31 10.20 -3.79 3.37
C ALA A 31 10.05 -3.40 1.89
N ASP A 32 10.20 -4.35 1.00
CA ASP A 32 9.93 -4.14 -0.42
C ASP A 32 8.41 -3.91 -0.63
N PRO A 33 7.99 -2.70 -1.04
CA PRO A 33 6.57 -2.38 -1.23
C PRO A 33 5.92 -3.15 -2.38
N LEU A 34 6.70 -3.81 -3.24
CA LEU A 34 6.19 -4.64 -4.33
C LEU A 34 5.78 -6.03 -3.86
N VAL A 35 6.23 -6.45 -2.69
CA VAL A 35 5.92 -7.77 -2.12
C VAL A 35 4.59 -7.73 -1.39
N ASN A 36 3.74 -8.72 -1.64
CA ASN A 36 2.55 -8.94 -0.84
C ASN A 36 2.91 -9.66 0.46
N PHE A 37 3.01 -8.91 1.57
CA PHE A 37 3.41 -9.45 2.87
C PHE A 37 2.38 -10.40 3.49
N ALA A 38 1.19 -10.50 2.94
CA ALA A 38 0.18 -11.47 3.36
C ALA A 38 0.36 -12.86 2.76
N LEU A 39 1.36 -13.05 1.91
CA LEU A 39 1.64 -14.32 1.20
C LEU A 39 3.07 -14.81 1.45
N PRO A 40 3.33 -16.10 1.33
CA PRO A 40 4.69 -16.63 1.26
C PRO A 40 5.47 -15.98 0.10
N PRO A 41 6.77 -15.76 0.23
CA PRO A 41 7.66 -16.18 1.32
C PRO A 41 7.70 -15.22 2.52
N SER A 42 6.86 -14.22 2.55
CA SER A 42 6.82 -13.27 3.66
C SER A 42 6.51 -13.97 4.98
N LYS A 43 7.34 -13.71 5.98
CA LYS A 43 7.16 -14.18 7.36
C LYS A 43 6.63 -13.05 8.23
N ALA A 44 5.52 -12.43 7.81
CA ALA A 44 4.86 -11.44 8.63
C ALA A 44 4.24 -12.12 9.84
N TYR A 45 4.68 -11.78 11.04
CA TYR A 45 4.12 -12.25 12.30
C TYR A 45 3.80 -11.07 13.20
N LEU A 46 2.80 -11.24 14.04
CA LEU A 46 2.44 -10.24 15.02
C LEU A 46 3.58 -10.10 16.04
N ARG A 47 4.20 -8.93 16.12
CA ARG A 47 4.97 -8.58 17.30
C ARG A 47 4.01 -8.42 18.48
N ARG A 48 4.32 -9.08 19.59
CA ARG A 48 3.56 -8.96 20.85
C ARG A 48 3.78 -7.61 21.55
N GLU A 49 4.48 -6.69 20.91
CA GLU A 49 4.62 -5.32 21.38
C GLU A 49 3.33 -4.54 21.13
N VAL A 50 3.06 -3.57 21.98
CA VAL A 50 1.89 -2.69 21.84
C VAL A 50 1.92 -2.06 20.45
N ILE A 51 0.98 -2.44 19.60
CA ILE A 51 0.77 -1.79 18.33
C ILE A 51 0.07 -0.47 18.62
N VAL A 52 0.83 0.63 18.55
CA VAL A 52 0.33 1.97 18.83
C VAL A 52 -0.61 2.45 17.72
N TRP A 53 -0.49 1.87 16.52
CA TRP A 53 -1.25 2.24 15.33
C TRP A 53 -2.14 1.08 14.91
N ALA A 54 -3.46 1.27 15.01
CA ALA A 54 -4.43 0.25 14.62
C ALA A 54 -4.43 -0.07 13.11
N ASP A 55 -3.88 0.82 12.30
CA ASP A 55 -3.71 0.68 10.85
C ASP A 55 -2.52 -0.18 10.43
N CYS A 56 -1.70 -0.64 11.39
CA CYS A 56 -0.57 -1.53 11.12
C CYS A 56 -0.97 -2.96 10.74
N VAL A 57 -2.24 -3.33 10.87
CA VAL A 57 -2.71 -4.66 10.47
C VAL A 57 -2.96 -4.69 8.97
N LYS A 58 -2.18 -5.49 8.27
CA LYS A 58 -2.29 -5.61 6.82
C LYS A 58 -3.47 -6.50 6.43
N LEU A 59 -4.31 -6.00 5.53
CA LEU A 59 -5.38 -6.78 4.92
C LEU A 59 -4.81 -7.84 3.98
N ARG A 60 -5.34 -9.06 4.07
CA ARG A 60 -4.88 -10.18 3.26
C ARG A 60 -5.67 -10.25 1.95
N PHE A 61 -5.21 -9.56 0.94
CA PHE A 61 -5.81 -9.62 -0.41
C PHE A 61 -5.43 -10.88 -1.19
N GLY A 62 -4.29 -11.50 -0.88
CA GLY A 62 -3.76 -12.61 -1.65
C GLY A 62 -3.23 -12.16 -3.02
N SER A 63 -3.12 -13.10 -3.95
CA SER A 63 -2.66 -12.84 -5.32
C SER A 63 -3.77 -12.29 -6.22
N GLY A 64 -5.02 -12.44 -5.81
CA GLY A 64 -6.17 -11.96 -6.57
C GLY A 64 -7.50 -12.25 -5.89
N PRO A 65 -8.62 -11.91 -6.55
CA PRO A 65 -9.97 -12.03 -5.97
C PRO A 65 -10.34 -13.43 -5.47
N ALA A 66 -9.78 -14.47 -6.09
CA ALA A 66 -10.07 -15.86 -5.69
C ALA A 66 -9.55 -16.21 -4.29
N ASP A 67 -8.49 -15.53 -3.83
CA ASP A 67 -7.88 -15.81 -2.53
C ASP A 67 -8.66 -15.23 -1.34
N ASN A 68 -9.39 -14.14 -1.58
CA ASN A 68 -10.25 -13.51 -0.56
C ASN A 68 -11.41 -12.75 -1.23
N PRO A 69 -12.40 -13.45 -1.82
CA PRO A 69 -13.46 -12.85 -2.62
C PRO A 69 -14.22 -11.75 -1.87
N TRP A 70 -14.54 -12.00 -0.60
CA TRP A 70 -15.25 -11.04 0.22
C TRP A 70 -14.49 -9.70 0.39
N LEU A 71 -13.18 -9.76 0.65
CA LEU A 71 -12.38 -8.54 0.83
C LEU A 71 -12.27 -7.76 -0.48
N TRP A 72 -12.04 -8.45 -1.59
CA TRP A 72 -11.94 -7.83 -2.90
C TRP A 72 -13.25 -7.16 -3.31
N GLU A 73 -14.39 -7.85 -3.13
CA GLU A 73 -15.70 -7.30 -3.43
C GLU A 73 -16.00 -6.08 -2.55
N HIS A 74 -15.78 -6.20 -1.24
CA HIS A 74 -16.02 -5.12 -0.29
C HIS A 74 -15.20 -3.88 -0.63
N MET A 75 -13.89 -4.03 -0.85
CA MET A 75 -13.01 -2.91 -1.14
C MET A 75 -13.23 -2.32 -2.53
N THR A 76 -13.57 -3.13 -3.52
CA THR A 76 -13.94 -2.64 -4.85
C THR A 76 -15.23 -1.82 -4.76
N SER A 77 -16.25 -2.33 -4.08
CA SER A 77 -17.53 -1.63 -3.88
C SER A 77 -17.33 -0.30 -3.13
N TYR A 78 -16.54 -0.32 -2.06
CA TYR A 78 -16.18 0.89 -1.32
C TYR A 78 -15.50 1.93 -2.23
N THR A 79 -14.46 1.51 -2.95
CA THR A 79 -13.67 2.40 -3.82
C THR A 79 -14.51 2.99 -4.95
N THR A 80 -15.35 2.17 -5.59
CA THR A 80 -16.22 2.63 -6.68
C THR A 80 -17.33 3.55 -6.18
N SER A 81 -17.91 3.27 -5.01
CA SER A 81 -18.89 4.17 -4.40
C SER A 81 -18.32 5.56 -4.12
N LEU A 82 -17.09 5.62 -3.61
CA LEU A 82 -16.41 6.89 -3.36
C LEU A 82 -16.03 7.61 -4.66
N ALA A 83 -15.65 6.88 -5.72
CA ALA A 83 -15.35 7.49 -7.02
C ALA A 83 -16.56 8.15 -7.69
N GLY A 84 -17.77 7.75 -7.32
CA GLY A 84 -19.00 8.40 -7.74
C GLY A 84 -19.33 9.71 -6.99
N VAL A 85 -18.62 9.99 -5.91
CA VAL A 85 -18.90 11.14 -5.01
C VAL A 85 -17.75 12.14 -4.99
N PHE A 86 -16.50 11.68 -5.07
CA PHE A 86 -15.30 12.50 -4.93
C PHE A 86 -14.55 12.64 -6.26
N ASP A 87 -13.99 13.83 -6.48
CA ASP A 87 -13.16 14.12 -7.65
C ASP A 87 -11.70 13.66 -7.47
N GLY A 88 -11.32 13.23 -6.28
CA GLY A 88 -9.98 12.76 -6.01
C GLY A 88 -9.87 11.91 -4.75
N PHE A 89 -8.80 11.10 -4.69
CA PHE A 89 -8.48 10.26 -3.55
C PHE A 89 -7.11 10.60 -2.98
N ARG A 90 -7.00 10.57 -1.65
CA ARG A 90 -5.74 10.37 -0.97
C ARG A 90 -5.55 8.89 -0.69
N LEU A 91 -4.45 8.33 -1.15
CA LEU A 91 -4.04 6.96 -0.82
C LEU A 91 -3.13 7.00 0.38
N ASP A 92 -3.62 6.54 1.51
CA ASP A 92 -2.85 6.40 2.74
C ASP A 92 -1.97 5.16 2.66
N ASN A 93 -0.73 5.24 3.18
CA ASN A 93 0.19 4.10 3.19
C ASN A 93 0.31 3.38 1.83
N CYS A 94 0.35 4.13 0.73
CA CYS A 94 0.40 3.57 -0.62
C CYS A 94 1.59 2.60 -0.80
N HIS A 95 2.74 2.93 -0.19
CA HIS A 95 3.95 2.10 -0.18
C HIS A 95 3.80 0.75 0.53
N SER A 96 2.79 0.60 1.40
CA SER A 96 2.49 -0.65 2.12
C SER A 96 1.40 -1.47 1.44
N THR A 97 0.81 -0.97 0.36
CA THR A 97 -0.25 -1.65 -0.38
C THR A 97 0.36 -2.41 -1.56
N PRO A 98 0.08 -3.71 -1.73
CA PRO A 98 0.56 -4.45 -2.89
C PRO A 98 0.12 -3.77 -4.19
N LEU A 99 1.05 -3.61 -5.12
CA LEU A 99 0.84 -2.83 -6.33
C LEU A 99 -0.36 -3.32 -7.16
N HIS A 100 -0.55 -4.65 -7.27
CA HIS A 100 -1.67 -5.25 -7.99
C HIS A 100 -3.04 -4.90 -7.38
N VAL A 101 -3.11 -4.75 -6.06
CA VAL A 101 -4.33 -4.30 -5.36
C VAL A 101 -4.62 -2.84 -5.70
N GLY A 102 -3.60 -1.98 -5.59
CA GLY A 102 -3.73 -0.56 -5.95
C GLY A 102 -4.19 -0.38 -7.40
N ILE A 103 -3.59 -1.12 -8.34
CA ILE A 103 -3.99 -1.09 -9.75
C ILE A 103 -5.47 -1.47 -9.89
N ALA A 104 -5.87 -2.62 -9.35
CA ALA A 104 -7.24 -3.10 -9.50
C ALA A 104 -8.29 -2.13 -8.93
N MET A 105 -8.01 -1.54 -7.75
CA MET A 105 -8.93 -0.59 -7.11
C MET A 105 -9.03 0.71 -7.90
N LEU A 106 -7.92 1.27 -8.35
CA LEU A 106 -7.92 2.52 -9.11
C LEU A 106 -8.47 2.35 -10.52
N ASP A 107 -8.24 1.21 -11.17
CA ASP A 107 -8.86 0.90 -12.46
C ASP A 107 -10.37 0.78 -12.33
N ALA A 108 -10.87 0.16 -11.26
CA ALA A 108 -12.30 0.11 -10.98
C ALA A 108 -12.89 1.50 -10.74
N ALA A 109 -12.21 2.35 -9.96
CA ALA A 109 -12.62 3.73 -9.72
C ALA A 109 -12.64 4.59 -11.00
N ARG A 110 -11.60 4.48 -11.84
CA ARG A 110 -11.49 5.26 -13.09
C ARG A 110 -12.48 4.86 -14.17
N LYS A 111 -13.02 3.64 -14.12
CA LYS A 111 -14.16 3.26 -14.98
C LYS A 111 -15.39 4.12 -14.74
N LEU A 112 -15.59 4.61 -13.51
CA LEU A 112 -16.69 5.49 -13.15
C LEU A 112 -16.31 6.97 -13.26
N ASN A 113 -15.10 7.31 -12.80
CA ASN A 113 -14.58 8.67 -12.86
C ASN A 113 -13.20 8.69 -13.55
N PRO A 114 -13.15 8.82 -14.90
CA PRO A 114 -11.88 8.81 -15.65
C PRO A 114 -10.91 9.94 -15.25
N ASN A 115 -11.42 11.03 -14.69
CA ASN A 115 -10.64 12.20 -14.29
C ASN A 115 -10.26 12.20 -12.81
N LEU A 116 -10.43 11.06 -12.12
CA LEU A 116 -10.16 10.96 -10.70
C LEU A 116 -8.71 11.34 -10.37
N TYR A 117 -8.56 12.37 -9.54
CA TYR A 117 -7.26 12.84 -9.08
C TYR A 117 -6.72 11.93 -7.98
N ILE A 118 -5.46 11.53 -8.08
CA ILE A 118 -4.82 10.63 -7.09
C ILE A 118 -3.64 11.34 -6.44
N CYS A 119 -3.75 11.52 -5.13
CA CYS A 119 -2.66 11.94 -4.26
C CYS A 119 -2.21 10.76 -3.40
N ALA A 120 -0.97 10.32 -3.51
CA ALA A 120 -0.48 9.16 -2.78
C ALA A 120 0.51 9.55 -1.68
N GLU A 121 0.33 8.98 -0.50
CA GLU A 121 1.36 8.93 0.52
C GLU A 121 2.31 7.80 0.15
N LEU A 122 3.52 8.14 -0.31
CA LEU A 122 4.45 7.18 -0.87
C LEU A 122 5.87 7.44 -0.33
N PHE A 123 6.34 6.52 0.52
CA PHE A 123 7.65 6.57 1.15
C PHE A 123 8.43 5.31 0.77
N THR A 124 9.12 5.34 -0.35
CA THR A 124 9.95 4.22 -0.78
C THR A 124 11.44 4.55 -0.64
N PRO A 125 12.32 3.55 -0.55
CA PRO A 125 13.74 3.77 -0.40
C PRO A 125 14.42 4.28 -1.68
N SER A 126 13.74 4.25 -2.84
CA SER A 126 14.34 4.66 -4.11
C SER A 126 13.37 5.40 -5.01
N GLU A 127 13.93 6.32 -5.80
CA GLU A 127 13.18 7.08 -6.81
C GLU A 127 12.62 6.22 -7.93
N ASP A 128 13.34 5.17 -8.31
CA ASP A 128 12.87 4.23 -9.34
C ASP A 128 11.61 3.50 -8.88
N MET A 129 11.54 3.18 -7.59
CA MET A 129 10.38 2.56 -7.00
C MET A 129 9.20 3.54 -6.91
N ASP A 130 9.45 4.79 -6.51
CA ASP A 130 8.44 5.85 -6.56
C ASP A 130 7.89 6.01 -7.98
N LEU A 131 8.76 6.07 -8.98
CA LEU A 131 8.37 6.16 -10.39
C LEU A 131 7.54 4.97 -10.85
N LEU A 132 7.85 3.77 -10.38
CA LEU A 132 7.08 2.57 -10.68
C LEU A 132 5.64 2.71 -10.15
N PHE A 133 5.47 3.12 -8.89
CA PHE A 133 4.15 3.35 -8.30
C PHE A 133 3.40 4.47 -9.04
N VAL A 134 4.05 5.61 -9.27
CA VAL A 134 3.45 6.74 -9.98
C VAL A 134 2.91 6.33 -11.34
N ARG A 135 3.72 5.60 -12.14
CA ARG A 135 3.33 5.15 -13.47
C ARG A 135 2.22 4.08 -13.44
N LYS A 136 2.37 3.08 -12.58
CA LYS A 136 1.43 1.95 -12.52
C LYS A 136 0.08 2.32 -11.91
N LEU A 137 0.06 3.24 -10.97
CA LEU A 137 -1.17 3.70 -10.32
C LEU A 137 -1.74 4.98 -10.95
N GLY A 138 -0.99 5.65 -11.83
CA GLY A 138 -1.40 6.92 -12.40
C GLY A 138 -1.56 8.00 -11.34
N VAL A 139 -0.57 8.13 -10.45
CA VAL A 139 -0.59 9.11 -9.36
C VAL A 139 -0.32 10.51 -9.90
N ASN A 140 -1.14 11.48 -9.49
CA ASN A 140 -1.02 12.88 -9.88
C ASN A 140 -0.09 13.68 -8.97
N SER A 141 -0.08 13.38 -7.67
CA SER A 141 0.80 14.03 -6.70
C SER A 141 1.21 13.08 -5.58
N LEU A 142 2.33 13.40 -4.93
CA LEU A 142 2.87 12.64 -3.81
C LEU A 142 2.88 13.48 -2.54
N ILE A 143 2.54 12.84 -1.42
CA ILE A 143 2.84 13.32 -0.08
C ILE A 143 4.14 12.65 0.37
N ARG A 144 5.12 13.47 0.73
CA ARG A 144 6.42 13.03 1.26
C ARG A 144 6.65 13.65 2.63
N GLU A 145 7.12 12.87 3.57
CA GLU A 145 7.47 13.37 4.89
C GLU A 145 8.92 13.84 4.96
N ALA A 146 9.12 15.11 5.25
CA ALA A 146 10.45 15.67 5.50
C ALA A 146 11.07 15.17 6.83
N VAL A 147 10.26 14.60 7.72
CA VAL A 147 10.71 14.01 8.99
C VAL A 147 11.59 12.77 8.84
N HIS A 148 11.63 12.16 7.66
CA HIS A 148 12.55 11.06 7.34
C HIS A 148 13.98 11.52 7.00
N ALA A 149 14.22 12.82 6.93
CA ALA A 149 15.56 13.34 6.77
C ALA A 149 16.43 12.98 8.00
N ARG A 150 17.59 12.38 7.75
CA ARG A 150 18.52 11.91 8.80
C ARG A 150 19.25 13.07 9.48
N ASP A 151 19.44 14.15 8.74
CA ASP A 151 20.13 15.36 9.16
C ASP A 151 19.68 16.57 8.34
N VAL A 152 20.22 17.75 8.65
CA VAL A 152 19.87 19.02 7.99
C VAL A 152 20.28 19.03 6.51
N GLU A 153 21.36 18.36 6.16
CA GLU A 153 21.84 18.29 4.77
C GLU A 153 20.93 17.42 3.92
N ASP A 154 20.50 16.26 4.46
CA ASP A 154 19.53 15.37 3.84
C ASP A 154 18.19 16.09 3.65
N LEU A 155 17.71 16.83 4.68
CA LEU A 155 16.51 17.66 4.57
C LEU A 155 16.63 18.69 3.45
N ALA A 156 17.75 19.43 3.40
CA ALA A 156 18.00 20.42 2.37
C ALA A 156 18.07 19.77 0.97
N SER A 157 18.63 18.57 0.87
CA SER A 157 18.67 17.80 -0.38
C SER A 157 17.26 17.37 -0.81
N MET A 158 16.43 16.86 0.11
CA MET A 158 15.03 16.51 -0.16
C MET A 158 14.23 17.74 -0.60
N MET A 159 14.38 18.88 0.07
CA MET A 159 13.71 20.13 -0.32
C MET A 159 14.15 20.61 -1.70
N ARG A 160 15.42 20.56 -2.04
CA ARG A 160 15.91 20.89 -3.38
C ARG A 160 15.35 19.94 -4.44
N ARG A 161 15.35 18.64 -4.16
CA ARG A 161 14.93 17.59 -5.09
C ARG A 161 13.43 17.60 -5.35
N PHE A 162 12.61 17.74 -4.32
CA PHE A 162 11.16 17.60 -4.41
C PHE A 162 10.40 18.95 -4.33
N GLY A 163 11.01 20.00 -3.77
CA GLY A 163 10.35 21.29 -3.57
C GLY A 163 10.64 22.32 -4.67
N PHE A 164 11.86 22.34 -5.21
CA PHE A 164 12.31 23.39 -6.13
C PHE A 164 12.72 22.90 -7.52
N SER A 165 12.86 21.59 -7.70
CA SER A 165 13.14 20.99 -9.01
C SER A 165 11.87 20.44 -9.66
N LYS A 166 12.01 19.84 -10.84
CA LYS A 166 10.85 19.24 -11.51
C LYS A 166 10.18 18.21 -10.60
N PRO A 167 8.85 18.28 -10.41
CA PRO A 167 8.13 17.27 -9.64
C PRO A 167 8.34 15.88 -10.23
N LEU A 168 8.35 14.86 -9.39
CA LEU A 168 8.55 13.47 -9.82
C LEU A 168 7.55 13.08 -10.93
N GLY A 169 6.29 13.53 -10.83
CA GLY A 169 5.27 13.33 -11.86
C GLY A 169 5.52 14.07 -13.17
N GLY A 170 6.40 15.09 -13.20
CA GLY A 170 6.81 15.78 -14.42
C GLY A 170 7.76 14.97 -15.30
N TYR A 171 8.29 13.85 -14.78
CA TYR A 171 9.15 12.94 -15.53
C TYR A 171 8.39 11.71 -16.08
N ALA A 172 7.24 11.43 -15.55
CA ALA A 172 6.39 10.35 -16.03
C ALA A 172 5.53 10.89 -17.17
N ALA A 173 6.00 10.78 -18.41
CA ALA A 173 5.11 10.97 -19.55
C ALA A 173 3.96 9.96 -19.43
N PRO A 174 2.70 10.37 -19.62
CA PRO A 174 1.61 9.42 -19.72
C PRO A 174 1.91 8.43 -20.85
N SER A 175 1.85 7.15 -20.53
CA SER A 175 1.99 6.05 -21.49
C SER A 175 0.75 5.92 -22.32
#